data_fc9711ff0356e27e6235eafe39de1006
#
_entry.id   fc9711ff0356e27e6235eafe39de1006
#
_cell.length_a   1.000
_cell.length_b   1.000
_cell.length_c   1.000
_cell.angle_alpha   90.00
_cell.angle_beta   90.00
_cell.angle_gamma   90.00
#
_symmetry.space_group_name_H-M   'P 1'
#
loop_
_entity.id
_entity.type
_entity.pdbx_description
1 polymer ?
#
loop_
_entity_poly.entity_id
_entity_poly.type
_entity_poly.pdbx_seq_one_letter_code
_entity_poly.pdbx_strand_id
1 'polypeptide(L)'
;MAMLEVNDIKVYYGMIQAIKGVSFHVDEGEVIALIGANGAGKTTILHTVSGLLTPKEGSIPFEGQELVKIPGYKIVSMGMAHVPEGRRVFAQLSVLQNLMMGAYTRKDKEEIAQTLETVFDRFPRLKERQNQMAGTLSGGEQQML
;
A
#
# COMPACT_ATOMS: atom_id res chain seq x y z
N MET A 1 -20.07 5.53 -7.67
CA MET A 1 -19.41 6.69 -7.05
C MET A 1 -17.96 6.31 -6.79
N ALA A 2 -17.03 7.11 -7.25
CA ALA A 2 -15.63 6.77 -7.14
C ALA A 2 -15.20 6.71 -5.67
N MET A 3 -14.56 5.60 -5.27
CA MET A 3 -13.95 5.45 -3.95
C MET A 3 -12.65 6.25 -3.85
N LEU A 4 -11.85 6.23 -4.90
CA LEU A 4 -10.62 7.00 -5.03
C LEU A 4 -10.67 7.81 -6.32
N GLU A 5 -10.33 9.07 -6.25
CA GLU A 5 -10.15 9.93 -7.41
C GLU A 5 -8.73 10.50 -7.40
N VAL A 6 -8.13 10.59 -8.55
CA VAL A 6 -6.86 11.27 -8.77
C VAL A 6 -7.07 12.30 -9.86
N ASN A 7 -6.91 13.56 -9.54
CA ASN A 7 -7.28 14.66 -10.43
C ASN A 7 -6.05 15.53 -10.74
N ASP A 8 -5.60 15.48 -11.98
CA ASP A 8 -4.53 16.30 -12.56
C ASP A 8 -3.29 16.44 -11.66
N ILE A 9 -2.83 15.32 -11.10
CA ILE A 9 -1.66 15.35 -10.21
C ILE A 9 -0.38 15.66 -10.99
N LYS A 10 0.41 16.59 -10.46
CA LYS A 10 1.76 16.91 -10.95
C LYS A 10 2.76 16.65 -9.83
N VAL A 11 3.73 15.79 -10.08
CA VAL A 11 4.69 15.33 -9.08
C VAL A 11 6.10 15.62 -9.57
N TYR A 12 6.93 16.10 -8.66
CA TYR A 12 8.31 16.50 -8.94
C TYR A 12 9.30 15.82 -7.99
N TYR A 13 10.44 15.43 -8.51
CA TYR A 13 11.64 15.12 -7.75
C TYR A 13 12.63 16.30 -7.89
N GLY A 14 12.64 17.20 -6.91
CA GLY A 14 13.38 18.46 -7.02
C GLY A 14 12.87 19.29 -8.20
N MET A 15 13.72 19.49 -9.20
CA MET A 15 13.39 20.24 -10.42
C MET A 15 12.81 19.36 -11.54
N ILE A 16 12.83 18.05 -11.40
CA ILE A 16 12.41 17.11 -12.44
C ILE A 16 10.94 16.78 -12.25
N GLN A 17 10.12 17.08 -13.26
CA GLN A 17 8.71 16.71 -13.28
C GLN A 17 8.56 15.23 -13.68
N ALA A 18 8.19 14.39 -12.72
CA ALA A 18 7.96 12.96 -12.94
C ALA A 18 6.55 12.66 -13.46
N ILE A 19 5.53 13.37 -12.96
CA ILE A 19 4.13 13.25 -13.39
C ILE A 19 3.64 14.61 -13.87
N LYS A 20 3.10 14.63 -15.08
CA LYS A 20 2.76 15.87 -15.84
C LYS A 20 1.25 16.12 -15.96
N GLY A 21 0.48 15.71 -14.97
CA GLY A 21 -0.97 15.79 -15.00
C GLY A 21 -1.58 14.44 -15.37
N VAL A 22 -1.87 13.63 -14.36
CA VAL A 22 -2.54 12.34 -14.51
C VAL A 22 -3.85 12.37 -13.74
N SER A 23 -4.89 11.87 -14.37
CA SER A 23 -6.23 11.73 -13.78
C SER A 23 -6.77 10.34 -14.02
N PHE A 24 -7.33 9.74 -12.98
CA PHE A 24 -8.07 8.48 -13.04
C PHE A 24 -8.95 8.34 -11.79
N HIS A 25 -9.81 7.35 -11.79
CA HIS A 25 -10.60 7.01 -10.60
C HIS A 25 -10.64 5.49 -10.41
N VAL A 26 -11.01 5.07 -9.22
CA VAL A 26 -11.25 3.68 -8.84
C VAL A 26 -12.58 3.61 -8.13
N ASP A 27 -13.49 2.81 -8.64
CA ASP A 27 -14.77 2.54 -7.99
C ASP A 27 -14.65 1.41 -6.96
N GLU A 28 -15.60 1.33 -6.05
CA GLU A 28 -15.64 0.26 -5.05
C GLU A 28 -15.71 -1.11 -5.74
N GLY A 29 -14.86 -2.04 -5.31
CA GLY A 29 -14.78 -3.39 -5.87
C GLY A 29 -14.07 -3.48 -7.22
N GLU A 30 -13.56 -2.37 -7.76
CA GLU A 30 -12.85 -2.33 -9.03
C GLU A 30 -11.36 -2.69 -8.85
N VAL A 31 -10.82 -3.36 -9.86
CA VAL A 31 -9.37 -3.58 -10.00
C VAL A 31 -8.88 -2.87 -11.24
N ILE A 32 -7.99 -1.90 -11.07
CA ILE A 32 -7.36 -1.20 -12.19
C ILE A 32 -5.88 -1.52 -12.30
N ALA A 33 -5.33 -1.43 -13.50
CA ALA A 33 -3.90 -1.63 -13.75
C ALA A 33 -3.27 -0.35 -14.31
N LEU A 34 -2.15 0.06 -13.72
CA LEU A 34 -1.28 1.09 -14.28
C LEU A 34 -0.26 0.42 -15.20
N ILE A 35 -0.34 0.71 -16.50
CA ILE A 35 0.51 0.12 -17.52
C ILE A 35 1.43 1.21 -18.09
N GLY A 36 2.69 0.86 -18.29
CA GLY A 36 3.67 1.75 -18.89
C GLY A 36 5.07 1.17 -18.82
N ALA A 37 5.99 1.76 -19.58
CA ALA A 37 7.41 1.39 -19.55
C ALA A 37 8.06 1.70 -18.18
N ASN A 38 9.21 1.11 -17.91
CA ASN A 38 10.01 1.47 -16.75
C ASN A 38 10.37 2.97 -16.81
N GLY A 39 10.16 3.68 -15.69
CA GLY A 39 10.36 5.13 -15.63
C GLY A 39 9.18 5.97 -16.12
N ALA A 40 8.04 5.35 -16.53
CA ALA A 40 6.84 6.09 -16.94
C ALA A 40 6.08 6.77 -15.79
N GLY A 41 6.46 6.52 -14.53
CA GLY A 41 5.85 7.15 -13.36
C GLY A 41 4.85 6.28 -12.58
N LYS A 42 4.68 4.98 -12.91
CA LYS A 42 3.75 4.08 -12.20
C LYS A 42 3.99 4.05 -10.69
N THR A 43 5.21 3.80 -10.27
CA THR A 43 5.60 3.78 -8.85
C THR A 43 5.43 5.15 -8.21
N THR A 44 5.74 6.23 -8.92
CA THR A 44 5.55 7.61 -8.45
C THR A 44 4.08 7.90 -8.18
N ILE A 45 3.17 7.45 -9.03
CA ILE A 45 1.72 7.59 -8.81
C ILE A 45 1.30 6.85 -7.54
N LEU A 46 1.71 5.59 -7.37
CA LEU A 46 1.39 4.80 -6.18
C LEU A 46 1.95 5.43 -4.90
N HIS A 47 3.18 5.92 -4.92
CA HIS A 47 3.78 6.64 -3.79
C HIS A 47 3.05 7.94 -3.47
N THR A 48 2.54 8.63 -4.48
CA THR A 48 1.79 9.87 -4.29
C THR A 48 0.42 9.60 -3.67
N VAL A 49 -0.29 8.58 -4.14
CA VAL A 49 -1.60 8.17 -3.58
C VAL A 49 -1.45 7.69 -2.14
N SER A 50 -0.39 6.94 -1.82
CA SER A 50 -0.14 6.44 -0.47
C SER A 50 0.48 7.46 0.50
N GLY A 51 0.73 8.69 0.04
CA GLY A 51 1.25 9.77 0.88
C GLY A 51 2.76 9.73 1.14
N LEU A 52 3.50 8.89 0.43
CA LEU A 52 4.97 8.88 0.48
C LEU A 52 5.57 10.07 -0.30
N LEU A 53 4.83 10.56 -1.29
CA LEU A 53 5.14 11.77 -2.04
C LEU A 53 3.95 12.72 -1.97
N THR A 54 4.21 14.02 -2.00
CA THR A 54 3.16 15.04 -2.07
C THR A 54 3.15 15.64 -3.47
N PRO A 55 2.02 15.67 -4.18
CA PRO A 55 1.93 16.31 -5.48
C PRO A 55 2.04 17.82 -5.30
N LYS A 56 2.64 18.49 -6.27
CA LYS A 56 2.74 19.95 -6.30
C LYS A 56 1.41 20.61 -6.68
N GLU A 57 0.66 19.94 -7.55
CA GLU A 57 -0.67 20.34 -8.01
C GLU A 57 -1.57 19.12 -8.13
N GLY A 58 -2.86 19.33 -8.14
CA GLY A 58 -3.88 18.29 -8.24
C GLY A 58 -4.51 17.92 -6.91
N SER A 59 -5.45 16.98 -6.93
CA SER A 59 -6.18 16.49 -5.75
C SER A 59 -6.33 14.99 -5.76
N ILE A 60 -6.45 14.39 -4.59
CA ILE A 60 -6.60 12.93 -4.42
C ILE A 60 -7.69 12.67 -3.36
N PRO A 61 -8.97 12.85 -3.69
CA PRO A 61 -10.06 12.46 -2.80
C PRO A 61 -10.16 10.93 -2.65
N PHE A 62 -10.21 10.46 -1.42
CA PHE A 62 -10.50 9.08 -1.05
C PHE A 62 -11.72 9.06 -0.13
N GLU A 63 -12.79 8.39 -0.56
CA GLU A 63 -14.07 8.39 0.13
C GLU A 63 -14.55 9.80 0.55
N GLY A 64 -14.35 10.76 -0.35
CA GLY A 64 -14.73 12.16 -0.14
C GLY A 64 -13.74 12.98 0.70
N GLN A 65 -12.67 12.38 1.20
CA GLN A 65 -11.65 13.08 1.99
C GLN A 65 -10.37 13.30 1.16
N GLU A 66 -9.91 14.55 1.08
CA GLU A 66 -8.68 14.92 0.37
C GLU A 66 -7.44 14.34 1.06
N LEU A 67 -6.63 13.56 0.31
CA LEU A 67 -5.41 12.94 0.82
C LEU A 67 -4.16 13.82 0.71
N VAL A 68 -4.16 14.79 -0.19
CA VAL A 68 -3.01 15.71 -0.36
C VAL A 68 -2.74 16.42 0.96
N LYS A 69 -1.50 16.38 1.42
CA LYS A 69 -1.05 16.89 2.72
C LYS A 69 -1.41 16.03 3.95
N ILE A 70 -2.10 14.91 3.79
CA ILE A 70 -2.26 13.94 4.87
C ILE A 70 -1.01 13.05 4.91
N PRO A 71 -0.35 12.89 6.06
CA PRO A 71 0.81 12.01 6.18
C PRO A 71 0.45 10.56 5.87
N GLY A 72 1.36 9.82 5.22
CA GLY A 72 1.12 8.44 4.81
C GLY A 72 0.68 7.52 5.95
N TYR A 73 1.24 7.69 7.16
CA TYR A 73 0.84 6.88 8.33
C TYR A 73 -0.62 7.10 8.75
N LYS A 74 -1.20 8.25 8.47
CA LYS A 74 -2.63 8.52 8.71
C LYS A 74 -3.51 7.94 7.60
N ILE A 75 -3.02 7.93 6.36
CA ILE A 75 -3.73 7.35 5.20
C ILE A 75 -3.95 5.84 5.43
N VAL A 76 -2.98 5.13 6.00
CA VAL A 76 -3.13 3.72 6.39
C VAL A 76 -4.31 3.53 7.34
N SER A 77 -4.48 4.42 8.32
CA SER A 77 -5.61 4.37 9.26
C SER A 77 -6.98 4.64 8.62
N MET A 78 -6.98 5.22 7.41
CA MET A 78 -8.21 5.44 6.62
C MET A 78 -8.62 4.22 5.79
N GLY A 79 -7.86 3.12 5.85
CA GLY A 79 -8.16 1.87 5.15
C GLY A 79 -7.40 1.66 3.85
N MET A 80 -6.42 2.49 3.53
CA MET A 80 -5.58 2.32 2.35
C MET A 80 -4.25 1.64 2.72
N ALA A 81 -3.92 0.54 2.05
CA ALA A 81 -2.64 -0.13 2.20
C ALA A 81 -1.80 -0.03 0.92
N HIS A 82 -0.49 0.04 1.08
CA HIS A 82 0.47 0.03 -0.01
C HIS A 82 1.41 -1.15 0.13
N VAL A 83 1.46 -2.01 -0.88
CA VAL A 83 2.42 -3.11 -0.96
C VAL A 83 3.59 -2.65 -1.84
N PRO A 84 4.76 -2.34 -1.26
CA PRO A 84 5.88 -1.83 -2.01
C PRO A 84 6.59 -2.92 -2.82
N GLU A 85 7.26 -2.52 -3.86
CA GLU A 85 8.23 -3.36 -4.57
C GLU A 85 9.47 -3.58 -3.68
N GLY A 86 10.17 -4.71 -3.87
CA GLY A 86 11.43 -4.98 -3.21
C GLY A 86 11.34 -5.72 -1.88
N ARG A 87 10.21 -6.37 -1.60
CA ARG A 87 10.06 -7.28 -0.45
C ARG A 87 10.46 -6.63 0.87
N ARG A 88 9.73 -5.59 1.25
CA ARG A 88 10.02 -4.75 2.42
C ARG A 88 9.52 -5.36 3.74
N VAL A 89 9.98 -6.58 4.05
CA VAL A 89 9.67 -7.26 5.32
C VAL A 89 10.68 -6.89 6.40
N PHE A 90 10.28 -7.03 7.66
CA PHE A 90 11.19 -6.96 8.81
C PHE A 90 11.92 -8.30 8.93
N ALA A 91 13.09 -8.40 8.33
CA ALA A 91 13.85 -9.65 8.17
C ALA A 91 14.17 -10.36 9.49
N GLN A 92 14.37 -9.61 10.56
CA GLN A 92 14.72 -10.11 11.88
C GLN A 92 13.52 -10.46 12.76
N LEU A 93 12.32 -10.21 12.29
CA LEU A 93 11.08 -10.61 12.96
C LEU A 93 10.54 -11.89 12.32
N SER A 94 9.78 -12.67 13.09
CA SER A 94 9.06 -13.83 12.53
C SER A 94 7.97 -13.41 11.55
N VAL A 95 7.48 -14.35 10.77
CA VAL A 95 6.33 -14.15 9.88
C VAL A 95 5.14 -13.61 10.66
N LEU A 96 4.79 -14.25 11.79
CA LEU A 96 3.68 -13.80 12.62
C LEU A 96 3.89 -12.38 13.16
N GLN A 97 5.09 -12.05 13.61
CA GLN A 97 5.40 -10.71 14.08
C GLN A 97 5.26 -9.65 12.98
N ASN A 98 5.69 -9.96 11.75
CA ASN A 98 5.48 -9.09 10.59
C ASN A 98 3.99 -8.85 10.34
N LEU A 99 3.16 -9.91 10.34
CA LEU A 99 1.71 -9.79 10.15
C LEU A 99 1.06 -8.96 11.26
N MET A 100 1.46 -9.16 12.51
CA MET A 100 0.97 -8.37 13.64
C MET A 100 1.37 -6.90 13.55
N MET A 101 2.54 -6.59 13.01
CA MET A 101 2.93 -5.20 12.73
C MET A 101 1.99 -4.52 11.73
N GLY A 102 1.47 -5.25 10.75
CA GLY A 102 0.47 -4.74 9.81
C GLY A 102 -0.88 -4.36 10.46
N ALA A 103 -1.16 -4.88 11.64
CA ALA A 103 -2.38 -4.59 12.40
C ALA A 103 -2.20 -3.49 13.46
N TYR A 104 -1.08 -2.77 13.49
CA TYR A 104 -0.77 -1.83 14.57
C TYR A 104 -1.78 -0.67 14.73
N THR A 105 -2.51 -0.32 13.66
CA THR A 105 -3.55 0.72 13.70
C THR A 105 -4.89 0.22 14.25
N ARG A 106 -5.06 -1.11 14.38
CA ARG A 106 -6.29 -1.75 14.85
C ARG A 106 -6.23 -2.00 16.35
N LYS A 107 -7.38 -1.91 17.01
CA LYS A 107 -7.50 -2.08 18.46
C LYS A 107 -8.31 -3.30 18.88
N ASP A 108 -9.20 -3.77 18.01
CA ASP A 108 -10.05 -4.92 18.28
C ASP A 108 -9.26 -6.23 18.07
N LYS A 109 -9.01 -6.94 19.17
CA LYS A 109 -8.25 -8.19 19.16
C LYS A 109 -8.96 -9.34 18.45
N GLU A 110 -10.29 -9.38 18.50
CA GLU A 110 -11.07 -10.40 17.81
C GLU A 110 -11.03 -10.18 16.30
N GLU A 111 -11.19 -8.95 15.85
CA GLU A 111 -11.05 -8.58 14.44
C GLU A 111 -9.66 -8.90 13.90
N ILE A 112 -8.60 -8.60 14.67
CA ILE A 112 -7.22 -8.94 14.30
C ILE A 112 -7.06 -10.45 14.15
N ALA A 113 -7.58 -11.25 15.09
CA ALA A 113 -7.50 -12.71 15.04
C ALA A 113 -8.24 -13.28 13.82
N GLN A 114 -9.43 -12.79 13.52
CA GLN A 114 -10.21 -13.20 12.34
C GLN A 114 -9.50 -12.84 11.04
N THR A 115 -8.93 -11.64 10.97
CA THR A 115 -8.16 -11.21 9.78
C THR A 115 -6.91 -12.07 9.60
N LEU A 116 -6.23 -12.42 10.68
CA LEU A 116 -5.05 -13.30 10.63
C LEU A 116 -5.42 -14.69 10.07
N GLU A 117 -6.53 -15.28 10.51
CA GLU A 117 -7.00 -16.56 9.95
C GLU A 117 -7.33 -16.43 8.45
N THR A 118 -7.96 -15.34 8.03
CA THR A 118 -8.23 -15.06 6.61
C THR A 118 -6.93 -14.98 5.80
N VAL A 119 -5.90 -14.33 6.33
CA VAL A 119 -4.58 -14.26 5.69
C VAL A 119 -3.95 -15.64 5.57
N PHE A 120 -4.03 -16.46 6.62
CA PHE A 120 -3.49 -17.82 6.60
C PHE A 120 -4.25 -18.76 5.67
N ASP A 121 -5.55 -18.57 5.50
CA ASP A 121 -6.35 -19.32 4.53
C ASP A 121 -5.97 -18.95 3.09
N ARG A 122 -5.69 -17.70 2.82
CA ARG A 122 -5.22 -17.21 1.50
C ARG A 122 -3.77 -17.59 1.20
N PHE A 123 -2.94 -17.59 2.22
CA PHE A 123 -1.50 -17.86 2.14
C PHE A 123 -1.09 -18.95 3.13
N PRO A 124 -1.44 -20.22 2.88
CA PRO A 124 -1.15 -21.32 3.82
C PRO A 124 0.33 -21.45 4.18
N ARG A 125 1.22 -21.09 3.27
CA ARG A 125 2.68 -21.09 3.52
C ARG A 125 3.08 -20.16 4.65
N LEU A 126 2.42 -19.02 4.81
CA LEU A 126 2.69 -18.12 5.92
C LEU A 126 2.28 -18.74 7.26
N LYS A 127 1.18 -19.50 7.30
CA LYS A 127 0.77 -20.26 8.49
C LYS A 127 1.78 -21.32 8.87
N GLU A 128 2.22 -22.13 7.89
CA GLU A 128 3.23 -23.18 8.09
C GLU A 128 4.55 -22.62 8.65
N ARG A 129 4.91 -21.42 8.25
CA ARG A 129 6.17 -20.75 8.56
C ARG A 129 6.02 -19.58 9.52
N GLN A 130 4.92 -19.52 10.28
CA GLN A 130 4.59 -18.35 11.11
C GLN A 130 5.67 -18.01 12.17
N ASN A 131 6.40 -18.99 12.63
CA ASN A 131 7.48 -18.82 13.62
C ASN A 131 8.87 -18.66 13.00
N GLN A 132 8.98 -18.75 11.67
CA GLN A 132 10.24 -18.60 10.95
C GLN A 132 10.59 -17.11 10.82
N MET A 133 11.89 -16.78 10.85
CA MET A 133 12.36 -15.43 10.57
C MET A 133 12.06 -15.04 9.12
N ALA A 134 11.43 -13.88 8.92
CA ALA A 134 10.99 -13.43 7.60
C ALA A 134 12.13 -13.29 6.58
N GLY A 135 13.32 -12.92 7.03
CA GLY A 135 14.51 -12.82 6.18
C GLY A 135 14.96 -14.14 5.56
N THR A 136 14.54 -15.28 6.12
CA THR A 136 14.89 -16.64 5.63
C THR A 136 13.87 -17.23 4.66
N LEU A 137 12.77 -16.53 4.42
CA LEU A 137 11.75 -16.93 3.44
C LEU A 137 12.28 -16.80 2.00
N SER A 138 11.70 -17.59 1.10
CA SER A 138 11.91 -17.38 -0.34
C SER A 138 11.37 -16.01 -0.78
N GLY A 139 11.84 -15.54 -1.93
CA GLY A 139 11.39 -14.24 -2.44
C GLY A 139 9.89 -14.15 -2.68
N GLY A 140 9.25 -15.21 -3.15
CA GLY A 140 7.81 -15.27 -3.33
C GLY A 140 7.05 -15.25 -2.01
N GLU A 141 7.54 -15.98 -1.00
CA GLU A 141 6.95 -16.00 0.33
C GLU A 141 7.09 -14.63 1.05
N GLN A 142 8.21 -13.95 0.86
CA GLN A 142 8.38 -12.57 1.37
C GLN A 142 7.42 -11.58 0.71
N GLN A 143 7.07 -11.78 -0.55
CA GLN A 143 6.10 -10.93 -1.25
C GLN A 143 4.65 -11.21 -0.82
N MET A 144 4.35 -12.43 -0.34
CA MET A 144 3.07 -12.77 0.27
C MET A 144 2.89 -12.11 1.65
N LEU A 145 4.00 -11.95 2.37
CA LEU A 145 4.05 -11.35 3.70
C LEU A 145 3.93 -9.84 3.66
#